data_9a07c43e8aea38ac0f8c3137241e08e4
#
_entry.id   9a07c43e8aea38ac0f8c3137241e08e4
#
_cell.length_a   1.000
_cell.length_b   1.000
_cell.length_c   1.000
_cell.angle_alpha   90.00
_cell.angle_beta   90.00
_cell.angle_gamma   90.00
#
_symmetry.space_group_name_H-M   'P 1'
#
loop_
_entity.id
_entity.type
_entity.pdbx_description
1 polymer ?
#
loop_
_entity_poly.entity_id
_entity_poly.type
_entity_poly.pdbx_seq_one_letter_code
_entity_poly.pdbx_strand_id
1 'polypeptide(L)'
;MPLIFEWDENKAQSNLTKHGISFEEAATVFADEDSLTIHDPAHSHSETRFITLGSSYTKQILVVVHTDRNERIRIISARPASKKERQQYKQQ
;
A
#
# COMPACT_ATOMS: atom_id res chain seq x y z
N MET A 1 8.25 16.92 6.30
CA MET A 1 8.29 16.82 4.84
C MET A 1 7.09 16.02 4.35
N PRO A 2 6.35 16.52 3.37
CA PRO A 2 5.25 15.74 2.82
C PRO A 2 5.80 14.54 2.05
N LEU A 3 5.05 13.44 2.08
CA LEU A 3 5.37 12.27 1.28
C LEU A 3 4.99 12.53 -0.18
N ILE A 4 5.82 12.07 -1.09
CA ILE A 4 5.56 12.19 -2.51
C ILE A 4 5.34 10.79 -3.05
N PHE A 5 4.21 10.59 -3.74
CA PHE A 5 3.83 9.31 -4.31
C PHE A 5 3.97 9.32 -5.82
N GLU A 6 4.28 8.17 -6.36
CA GLU A 6 4.28 7.97 -7.81
C GLU A 6 3.76 6.56 -8.12
N TRP A 7 3.36 6.33 -9.37
CA TRP A 7 2.95 5.01 -9.83
C TRP A 7 2.85 4.98 -11.33
N ASP A 8 2.73 3.78 -11.87
CA ASP A 8 2.47 3.54 -13.29
C ASP A 8 0.96 3.58 -13.52
N GLU A 9 0.51 4.43 -14.45
CA GLU A 9 -0.92 4.61 -14.71
C GLU A 9 -1.60 3.33 -15.19
N ASN A 10 -0.91 2.50 -15.97
CA ASN A 10 -1.48 1.25 -16.45
C ASN A 10 -1.71 0.29 -15.27
N LYS A 11 -0.79 0.26 -14.33
CA LYS A 11 -0.95 -0.55 -13.12
C LYS A 11 -2.07 -0.02 -12.25
N ALA A 12 -2.22 1.30 -12.18
CA ALA A 12 -3.29 1.91 -11.40
C ALA A 12 -4.65 1.52 -11.97
N GLN A 13 -4.79 1.54 -13.29
CA GLN A 13 -6.05 1.14 -13.96
C GLN A 13 -6.34 -0.33 -13.74
N SER A 14 -5.33 -1.19 -13.91
CA SER A 14 -5.50 -2.62 -13.69
C SER A 14 -5.88 -2.93 -12.24
N ASN A 15 -5.27 -2.23 -11.32
CA ASN A 15 -5.53 -2.42 -9.90
C ASN A 15 -6.96 -2.02 -9.55
N LEU A 16 -7.42 -0.89 -10.09
CA LEU A 16 -8.78 -0.41 -9.86
C LEU A 16 -9.80 -1.42 -10.40
N THR A 17 -9.57 -1.95 -11.60
CA THR A 17 -10.45 -2.96 -12.20
C THR A 17 -10.46 -4.24 -11.39
N LYS A 18 -9.29 -4.69 -10.93
CA LYS A 18 -9.16 -5.98 -10.27
C LYS A 18 -9.61 -5.95 -8.82
N HIS A 19 -9.28 -4.89 -8.09
CA HIS A 19 -9.50 -4.83 -6.65
C HIS A 19 -10.46 -3.73 -6.20
N GLY A 20 -10.85 -2.83 -7.10
CA GLY A 20 -11.72 -1.72 -6.75
C GLY A 20 -11.04 -0.63 -5.93
N ILE A 21 -9.72 -0.62 -5.86
CA ILE A 21 -8.95 0.32 -5.05
C ILE A 21 -8.11 1.19 -5.97
N SER A 22 -8.28 2.51 -5.86
CA SER A 22 -7.43 3.46 -6.58
C SER A 22 -6.10 3.62 -5.86
N PHE A 23 -5.06 4.00 -6.60
CA PHE A 23 -3.78 4.28 -5.96
C PHE A 23 -3.83 5.59 -5.16
N GLU A 24 -4.72 6.52 -5.52
CA GLU A 24 -4.96 7.70 -4.71
C GLU A 24 -5.47 7.32 -3.32
N GLU A 25 -6.41 6.38 -3.24
CA GLU A 25 -6.89 5.90 -1.95
C GLU A 25 -5.78 5.13 -1.22
N ALA A 26 -5.02 4.30 -1.94
CA ALA A 26 -3.93 3.54 -1.34
C ALA A 26 -2.90 4.46 -0.68
N ALA A 27 -2.61 5.61 -1.29
CA ALA A 27 -1.65 6.55 -0.74
C ALA A 27 -2.08 7.07 0.63
N THR A 28 -3.37 7.12 0.91
CA THR A 28 -3.86 7.67 2.19
C THR A 28 -3.56 6.76 3.38
N VAL A 29 -3.22 5.48 3.17
CA VAL A 29 -2.87 4.61 4.31
C VAL A 29 -1.59 5.07 4.99
N PHE A 30 -0.73 5.82 4.30
CA PHE A 30 0.52 6.31 4.88
C PHE A 30 0.30 7.44 5.88
N ALA A 31 -0.91 8.00 5.96
CA ALA A 31 -1.28 8.95 7.00
C ALA A 31 -1.84 8.27 8.25
N ASP A 32 -2.07 6.97 8.20
CA ASP A 32 -2.59 6.21 9.34
C ASP A 32 -1.44 5.92 10.32
N GLU A 33 -1.53 6.49 11.52
CA GLU A 33 -0.50 6.32 12.54
C GLU A 33 -0.38 4.89 13.04
N ASP A 34 -1.40 4.07 12.83
CA ASP A 34 -1.42 2.67 13.27
C ASP A 34 -1.02 1.72 12.14
N SER A 35 -0.59 2.24 10.99
CA SER A 35 -0.19 1.38 9.88
C SER A 35 1.03 0.55 10.24
N LEU A 36 1.10 -0.65 9.66
CA LEU A 36 2.21 -1.59 9.84
C LEU A 36 2.93 -1.76 8.51
N THR A 37 4.24 -1.59 8.50
CA THR A 37 5.03 -1.78 7.29
C THR A 37 6.06 -2.87 7.53
N ILE A 38 6.11 -3.84 6.62
CA ILE A 38 7.11 -4.89 6.66
C ILE A 38 7.85 -4.96 5.33
N HIS A 39 9.05 -5.50 5.38
CA HIS A 39 9.85 -5.78 4.19
C HIS A 39 9.33 -7.05 3.53
N ASP A 40 9.21 -7.05 2.20
CA ASP A 40 8.78 -8.21 1.43
C ASP A 40 9.99 -8.84 0.74
N PRO A 41 10.69 -9.81 1.37
CA PRO A 41 11.88 -10.41 0.77
C PRO A 41 11.57 -11.28 -0.43
N ALA A 42 10.34 -11.82 -0.51
CA ALA A 42 9.97 -12.74 -1.59
C ALA A 42 9.90 -12.03 -2.95
N HIS A 43 9.65 -10.72 -2.95
CA HIS A 43 9.50 -9.94 -4.17
C HIS A 43 10.53 -8.82 -4.31
N SER A 44 11.61 -8.87 -3.52
CA SER A 44 12.66 -7.84 -3.52
C SER A 44 13.86 -8.30 -4.34
N HIS A 45 13.67 -8.48 -5.66
CA HIS A 45 14.75 -8.96 -6.53
C HIS A 45 15.68 -7.81 -6.99
N SER A 46 15.13 -6.86 -7.74
CA SER A 46 15.92 -5.76 -8.28
C SER A 46 15.75 -4.49 -7.44
N GLU A 47 14.73 -4.43 -6.61
CA GLU A 47 14.47 -3.31 -5.72
C GLU A 47 13.81 -3.83 -4.45
N THR A 48 13.99 -3.11 -3.36
CA THR A 48 13.41 -3.51 -2.08
C THR A 48 11.93 -3.15 -2.06
N ARG A 49 11.07 -4.15 -1.84
CA ARG A 49 9.63 -3.94 -1.74
C ARG A 49 9.17 -4.04 -0.30
N PHE A 50 8.16 -3.26 0.00
CA PHE A 50 7.53 -3.19 1.32
C PHE A 50 6.05 -3.42 1.19
N ILE A 51 5.44 -3.88 2.28
CA ILE A 51 4.00 -4.07 2.38
C ILE A 51 3.53 -3.25 3.56
N THR A 52 2.59 -2.34 3.31
CA THR A 52 1.98 -1.52 4.37
C THR A 52 0.51 -1.93 4.53
N LEU A 53 0.16 -2.26 5.76
CA LEU A 53 -1.21 -2.59 6.16
C LEU A 53 -1.73 -1.40 6.94
N GLY A 54 -2.76 -0.74 6.43
CA GLY A 54 -3.28 0.47 7.07
C GLY A 54 -4.68 0.82 6.63
N SER A 55 -5.27 1.79 7.33
CA SER A 55 -6.62 2.27 7.07
C SER A 55 -6.56 3.44 6.09
N SER A 56 -7.37 3.37 5.03
CA SER A 56 -7.47 4.46 4.06
C SER A 56 -8.43 5.54 4.58
N TYR A 57 -8.57 6.62 3.81
CA TYR A 57 -9.47 7.72 4.18
C TYR A 57 -10.94 7.29 4.25
N THR A 58 -11.31 6.20 3.56
CA THR A 58 -12.66 5.64 3.65
C THR A 58 -12.82 4.67 4.80
N LYS A 59 -11.77 4.51 5.62
CA LYS A 59 -11.74 3.57 6.75
C LYS A 59 -11.68 2.11 6.32
N GLN A 60 -11.30 1.87 5.09
CA GLN A 60 -11.08 0.53 4.59
C GLN A 60 -9.62 0.12 4.86
N ILE A 61 -9.43 -1.08 5.42
CA ILE A 61 -8.08 -1.56 5.70
C ILE A 61 -7.52 -2.18 4.43
N LEU A 62 -6.38 -1.66 3.98
CA LEU A 62 -5.75 -2.03 2.71
C LEU A 62 -4.36 -2.62 2.93
N VAL A 63 -3.97 -3.47 1.99
CA VAL A 63 -2.60 -3.96 1.87
C VAL A 63 -2.00 -3.28 0.64
N VAL A 64 -0.98 -2.45 0.86
CA VAL A 64 -0.35 -1.66 -0.18
C VAL A 64 1.08 -2.13 -0.37
N VAL A 65 1.41 -2.57 -1.59
CA VAL A 65 2.78 -2.95 -1.95
C VAL A 65 3.45 -1.74 -2.58
N HIS A 66 4.63 -1.40 -2.11
CA HIS A 66 5.33 -0.21 -2.57
C HIS A 66 6.84 -0.38 -2.47
N THR A 67 7.56 0.54 -3.09
CA THR A 67 9.01 0.61 -2.98
C THR A 67 9.40 2.08 -2.86
N ASP A 68 10.60 2.34 -2.34
CA ASP A 68 11.12 3.70 -2.28
C ASP A 68 12.02 3.93 -3.50
N ARG A 69 11.80 5.04 -4.20
CA ARG A 69 12.56 5.38 -5.39
C ARG A 69 12.79 6.89 -5.43
N ASN A 70 14.04 7.31 -5.31
CA ASN A 70 14.43 8.73 -5.38
C ASN A 70 13.63 9.59 -4.39
N GLU A 71 13.55 9.11 -3.13
CA GLU A 71 12.83 9.80 -2.05
C GLU A 71 11.32 9.89 -2.29
N ARG A 72 10.80 9.06 -3.19
CA ARG A 72 9.36 8.96 -3.46
C ARG A 72 8.90 7.56 -3.12
N ILE A 73 7.63 7.46 -2.74
CA ILE A 73 7.00 6.17 -2.50
C ILE A 73 6.32 5.77 -3.81
N ARG A 74 6.80 4.67 -4.40
CA ARG A 74 6.19 4.16 -5.62
C ARG A 74 5.22 3.05 -5.28
N ILE A 75 3.94 3.29 -5.52
CA ILE A 75 2.88 2.32 -5.26
C ILE A 75 2.84 1.32 -6.40
N ILE A 76 2.82 0.03 -6.06
CA ILE A 76 2.85 -1.07 -7.03
C ILE A 76 1.51 -1.77 -7.11
N SER A 77 0.86 -1.99 -5.97
CA SER A 77 -0.47 -2.60 -5.92
C SER A 77 -1.15 -2.27 -4.61
N ALA A 78 -2.48 -2.40 -4.59
CA ALA A 78 -3.27 -2.18 -3.39
C ALA A 78 -4.52 -3.05 -3.47
N ARG A 79 -4.84 -3.70 -2.36
CA ARG A 79 -6.03 -4.54 -2.27
C ARG A 79 -6.65 -4.43 -0.89
N PRO A 80 -7.93 -4.78 -0.75
CA PRO A 80 -8.53 -4.87 0.58
C PRO A 80 -7.83 -5.96 1.40
N ALA A 81 -7.69 -5.72 2.68
CA ALA A 81 -7.09 -6.69 3.58
C ALA A 81 -8.02 -7.88 3.76
N SER A 82 -7.45 -9.07 3.93
CA SER A 82 -8.21 -10.26 4.29
C SER A 82 -8.68 -10.15 5.74
N LYS A 83 -9.57 -11.04 6.15
CA LYS A 83 -10.04 -11.08 7.54
C LYS A 83 -8.88 -11.23 8.51
N LYS A 84 -7.94 -12.14 8.20
CA LYS A 84 -6.79 -12.37 9.05
C LYS A 84 -5.89 -11.12 9.13
N GLU A 85 -5.69 -10.45 8.01
CA GLU A 85 -4.89 -9.23 7.98
C GLU A 85 -5.56 -8.11 8.77
N ARG A 86 -6.87 -7.96 8.65
CA ARG A 86 -7.60 -6.97 9.45
C ARG A 86 -7.46 -7.23 10.95
N GLN A 87 -7.45 -8.51 11.34
CA GLN A 87 -7.26 -8.87 12.75
C GLN A 87 -5.86 -8.50 13.21
N GLN A 88 -4.84 -8.73 12.39
CA GLN A 88 -3.47 -8.33 12.71
C GLN A 88 -3.36 -6.82 12.90
N TYR A 89 -4.01 -6.06 12.05
CA TYR A 89 -4.03 -4.61 12.16
C TYR A 89 -4.64 -4.16 13.49
N LYS A 90 -5.71 -4.80 13.91
CA LYS A 90 -6.43 -4.41 15.13
C LYS A 90 -5.74 -4.85 16.42
N GLN A 91 -4.80 -5.78 16.34
CA GLN A 91 -4.16 -6.35 17.53
C GLN A 91 -2.90 -5.60 17.97
N GLN A 92 -2.56 -4.54 17.34
CA GLN A 92 -1.36 -3.81 17.73
C GLN A 92 -1.59 -2.83 18.88
#